data_db65fca4afb8b11bac44d35987bb77dd
#
_entry.id   db65fca4afb8b11bac44d35987bb77dd
#
_cell.length_a   1.000
_cell.length_b   1.000
_cell.length_c   1.000
_cell.angle_alpha   90.00
_cell.angle_beta   90.00
_cell.angle_gamma   90.00
#
_symmetry.space_group_name_H-M   'P 1'
#
loop_
_entity.id
_entity.type
_entity.pdbx_description
1 polymer ?
#
loop_
_entity_poly.entity_id
_entity_poly.type
_entity_poly.pdbx_seq_one_letter_code
_entity_poly.pdbx_strand_id
1 'polypeptide(L)'
;MRKLRKILLSTIFALTVSTTFFANTAGTQTVTAASGTAVTFKRKVIAYRTGSVYNFVPMGNAADNRRALNLLMEGNEKKVININNNVHIDTYLRPGNNTTINAGKHTITSDKGVIINDPTAASYTNFKNLTINGGIWKNSSSSGLAGTMMRISYASNISINNTTY
;
A
#
# COMPACT_ATOMS: atom_id res chain seq x y z
N MET A 1 0.10 57.27 -0.64
CA MET A 1 -0.82 56.18 -0.29
C MET A 1 -0.11 54.84 -0.40
N ARG A 2 0.33 54.27 0.73
CA ARG A 2 1.04 52.97 0.77
C ARG A 2 0.02 51.85 0.96
N LYS A 3 -0.08 50.93 -0.02
CA LYS A 3 -0.89 49.73 0.07
C LYS A 3 -0.20 48.71 0.96
N LEU A 4 -0.73 48.43 2.15
CA LEU A 4 -0.35 47.28 2.97
C LEU A 4 -0.82 45.97 2.30
N ARG A 5 0.12 45.10 1.93
CA ARG A 5 -0.18 43.72 1.57
C ARG A 5 -0.35 42.95 2.87
N LYS A 6 -1.57 42.44 3.09
CA LYS A 6 -1.85 41.49 4.16
C LYS A 6 -1.26 40.12 3.73
N ILE A 7 -0.24 39.70 4.45
CA ILE A 7 0.28 38.32 4.35
C ILE A 7 -0.65 37.49 5.22
N LEU A 8 -1.43 36.63 4.56
CA LEU A 8 -2.28 35.63 5.23
C LEU A 8 -1.39 34.44 5.60
N LEU A 9 -0.99 34.37 6.87
CA LEU A 9 -0.27 33.23 7.42
C LEU A 9 -1.29 32.11 7.62
N SER A 10 -1.28 31.11 6.72
CA SER A 10 -2.08 29.90 6.86
C SER A 10 -1.43 28.99 7.90
N THR A 11 -1.91 29.03 9.13
CA THR A 11 -1.50 28.12 10.21
C THR A 11 -2.17 26.78 9.97
N ILE A 12 -1.40 25.80 9.51
CA ILE A 12 -1.87 24.41 9.41
C ILE A 12 -1.90 23.85 10.83
N PHE A 13 -3.09 23.73 11.39
CA PHE A 13 -3.33 22.98 12.63
C PHE A 13 -3.20 21.49 12.31
N ALA A 14 -2.10 20.87 12.74
CA ALA A 14 -1.98 19.43 12.79
C ALA A 14 -2.81 18.92 13.97
N LEU A 15 -4.05 18.48 13.70
CA LEU A 15 -4.93 17.85 14.68
C LEU A 15 -4.44 16.42 14.93
N THR A 16 -3.67 16.21 15.99
CA THR A 16 -3.36 14.88 16.50
C THR A 16 -4.58 14.36 17.26
N VAL A 17 -5.42 13.60 16.59
CA VAL A 17 -6.54 12.89 17.23
C VAL A 17 -6.02 11.60 17.84
N SER A 18 -5.74 11.60 19.14
CA SER A 18 -5.55 10.39 19.93
C SER A 18 -6.93 9.93 20.41
N THR A 19 -7.55 9.02 19.69
CA THR A 19 -8.77 8.34 20.12
C THR A 19 -8.39 7.07 20.88
N THR A 20 -8.48 7.11 22.20
CA THR A 20 -8.48 5.92 23.05
C THR A 20 -9.87 5.30 23.03
N PHE A 21 -10.02 4.18 22.34
CA PHE A 21 -11.22 3.36 22.45
C PHE A 21 -11.04 2.34 23.59
N PHE A 22 -11.89 2.42 24.60
CA PHE A 22 -12.05 1.34 25.58
C PHE A 22 -12.99 0.30 24.99
N ALA A 23 -12.47 -0.88 24.64
CA ALA A 23 -13.27 -2.05 24.29
C ALA A 23 -13.33 -3.00 25.47
N ASN A 24 -14.55 -3.38 25.85
CA ASN A 24 -14.85 -4.37 26.88
C ASN A 24 -14.34 -5.77 26.51
N THR A 25 -13.69 -6.36 27.47
CA THR A 25 -13.31 -7.75 27.73
C THR A 25 -13.76 -8.85 26.76
N ALA A 26 -12.82 -9.33 25.93
CA ALA A 26 -12.46 -10.75 25.71
C ALA A 26 -11.27 -10.79 24.75
N GLY A 27 -10.07 -10.97 25.27
CA GLY A 27 -8.83 -11.09 24.48
C GLY A 27 -8.24 -9.73 24.10
N THR A 28 -7.37 -9.20 24.93
CA THR A 28 -6.64 -7.94 24.71
C THR A 28 -5.72 -8.07 23.50
N GLN A 29 -6.20 -7.74 22.31
CA GLN A 29 -5.34 -7.27 21.25
C GLN A 29 -5.04 -5.80 21.55
N THR A 30 -3.82 -5.52 21.98
CA THR A 30 -3.30 -4.15 22.04
C THR A 30 -3.27 -3.59 20.62
N VAL A 31 -4.30 -2.84 20.25
CA VAL A 31 -4.27 -2.03 19.03
C VAL A 31 -3.33 -0.86 19.33
N THR A 32 -2.07 -1.04 18.99
CA THR A 32 -1.13 0.09 19.00
C THR A 32 -1.65 1.11 17.97
N ALA A 33 -2.05 2.28 18.44
CA ALA A 33 -2.48 3.36 17.56
C ALA A 33 -1.35 3.62 16.54
N ALA A 34 -1.65 3.50 15.26
CA ALA A 34 -0.68 3.74 14.21
C ALA A 34 -0.29 5.23 14.27
N SER A 35 0.95 5.52 14.65
CA SER A 35 1.49 6.87 14.62
C SER A 35 1.78 7.27 13.18
N GLY A 36 1.43 8.51 12.80
CA GLY A 36 1.74 9.04 11.48
C GLY A 36 0.61 9.91 10.90
N THR A 37 0.92 10.54 9.77
CA THR A 37 -0.07 11.33 9.02
C THR A 37 -0.99 10.40 8.24
N ALA A 38 -2.31 10.57 8.38
CA ALA A 38 -3.28 9.77 7.64
C ALA A 38 -3.24 10.11 6.14
N VAL A 39 -3.12 9.09 5.31
CA VAL A 39 -3.28 9.16 3.85
C VAL A 39 -4.67 8.64 3.51
N THR A 40 -5.42 9.37 2.70
CA THR A 40 -6.82 9.05 2.42
C THR A 40 -7.07 8.80 0.93
N PHE A 41 -7.98 7.88 0.66
CA PHE A 41 -8.53 7.62 -0.67
C PHE A 41 -10.05 7.43 -0.53
N LYS A 42 -10.86 8.11 -1.38
CA LYS A 42 -12.32 8.09 -1.28
C LYS A 42 -12.83 8.40 0.14
N ARG A 43 -12.25 9.40 0.81
CA ARG A 43 -12.57 9.81 2.20
C ARG A 43 -12.31 8.74 3.27
N LYS A 44 -11.63 7.63 2.95
CA LYS A 44 -11.22 6.60 3.89
C LYS A 44 -9.71 6.64 4.09
N VAL A 45 -9.24 6.38 5.30
CA VAL A 45 -7.81 6.22 5.57
C VAL A 45 -7.34 4.93 4.91
N ILE A 46 -6.28 5.04 4.09
CA ILE A 46 -5.65 3.90 3.42
C ILE A 46 -4.24 3.62 3.94
N ALA A 47 -3.63 4.55 4.62
CA ALA A 47 -2.36 4.35 5.32
C ALA A 47 -2.14 5.41 6.38
N TYR A 48 -1.23 5.09 7.32
CA TYR A 48 -0.59 6.07 8.19
C TYR A 48 0.87 6.22 7.75
N ARG A 49 1.29 7.45 7.45
CA ARG A 49 2.61 7.75 6.88
C ARG A 49 3.53 8.38 7.92
N THR A 50 4.75 7.87 8.01
CA THR A 50 5.86 8.49 8.75
C THR A 50 7.10 8.52 7.85
N GLY A 51 7.49 9.71 7.40
CA GLY A 51 8.54 9.85 6.39
C GLY A 51 8.21 9.13 5.08
N SER A 52 9.04 8.17 4.67
CA SER A 52 8.82 7.33 3.49
C SER A 52 8.09 6.01 3.78
N VAL A 53 7.68 5.77 5.03
CA VAL A 53 7.03 4.53 5.47
C VAL A 53 5.53 4.72 5.53
N TYR A 54 4.79 3.80 4.91
CA TYR A 54 3.33 3.77 4.86
C TYR A 54 2.85 2.48 5.51
N ASN A 55 2.12 2.57 6.59
CA ASN A 55 1.42 1.43 7.21
C ASN A 55 0.04 1.33 6.56
N PHE A 56 -0.11 0.37 5.65
CA PHE A 56 -1.33 0.20 4.86
C PHE A 56 -2.50 -0.25 5.72
N VAL A 57 -3.66 0.37 5.47
CA VAL A 57 -4.95 0.01 6.08
C VAL A 57 -5.84 -0.57 4.99
N PRO A 58 -6.20 -1.87 5.05
CA PRO A 58 -7.06 -2.49 4.06
C PRO A 58 -8.44 -1.83 3.98
N MET A 59 -8.93 -1.73 2.76
CA MET A 59 -10.30 -1.28 2.45
C MET A 59 -11.24 -2.47 2.33
N GLY A 60 -12.54 -2.25 2.36
CA GLY A 60 -13.54 -3.32 2.42
C GLY A 60 -13.70 -4.18 1.16
N ASN A 61 -13.00 -3.89 0.05
CA ASN A 61 -13.08 -4.69 -1.18
C ASN A 61 -11.75 -4.74 -1.93
N ALA A 62 -11.60 -5.76 -2.78
CA ALA A 62 -10.37 -6.07 -3.51
C ALA A 62 -9.94 -4.96 -4.48
N ALA A 63 -10.87 -4.37 -5.22
CA ALA A 63 -10.58 -3.31 -6.19
C ALA A 63 -10.10 -2.03 -5.50
N ASP A 64 -10.67 -1.65 -4.38
CA ASP A 64 -10.24 -0.48 -3.63
C ASP A 64 -8.91 -0.73 -2.91
N ASN A 65 -8.65 -1.95 -2.41
CA ASN A 65 -7.34 -2.33 -1.87
C ASN A 65 -6.25 -2.17 -2.92
N ARG A 66 -6.46 -2.71 -4.12
CA ARG A 66 -5.52 -2.55 -5.23
C ARG A 66 -5.28 -1.09 -5.60
N ARG A 67 -6.34 -0.31 -5.75
CA ARG A 67 -6.24 1.12 -6.09
C ARG A 67 -5.48 1.90 -5.02
N ALA A 68 -5.77 1.63 -3.75
CA ALA A 68 -5.08 2.24 -2.63
C ALA A 68 -3.60 1.88 -2.59
N LEU A 69 -3.25 0.60 -2.75
CA LEU A 69 -1.86 0.16 -2.82
C LEU A 69 -1.12 0.81 -4.01
N ASN A 70 -1.74 0.83 -5.21
CA ASN A 70 -1.13 1.46 -6.37
C ASN A 70 -0.89 2.96 -6.14
N LEU A 71 -1.83 3.67 -5.53
CA LEU A 71 -1.66 5.09 -5.17
C LEU A 71 -0.49 5.31 -4.20
N LEU A 72 -0.35 4.45 -3.18
CA LEU A 72 0.76 4.55 -2.22
C LEU A 72 2.12 4.25 -2.86
N MET A 73 2.14 3.41 -3.89
CA MET A 73 3.36 3.01 -4.59
C MET A 73 3.74 3.92 -5.77
N GLU A 74 2.87 4.85 -6.16
CA GLU A 74 3.07 5.73 -7.33
C GLU A 74 4.27 6.67 -7.13
N GLY A 75 4.94 7.01 -8.27
CA GLY A 75 6.05 7.98 -8.30
C GLY A 75 7.42 7.33 -8.15
N ASN A 76 8.44 8.17 -8.01
CA ASN A 76 9.86 7.78 -8.06
C ASN A 76 10.58 7.84 -6.71
N GLU A 77 9.95 8.43 -5.70
CA GLU A 77 10.55 8.57 -4.37
C GLU A 77 10.66 7.20 -3.69
N LYS A 78 11.61 7.09 -2.78
CA LYS A 78 11.75 5.91 -1.93
C LYS A 78 10.50 5.74 -1.04
N LYS A 79 9.89 4.57 -1.08
CA LYS A 79 8.72 4.23 -0.27
C LYS A 79 8.84 2.83 0.31
N VAL A 80 8.34 2.69 1.51
CA VAL A 80 8.20 1.42 2.22
C VAL A 80 6.74 1.24 2.56
N ILE A 81 6.12 0.21 2.02
CA ILE A 81 4.70 -0.13 2.25
C ILE A 81 4.66 -1.33 3.19
N ASN A 82 4.23 -1.13 4.41
CA ASN A 82 4.02 -2.20 5.37
C ASN A 82 2.58 -2.71 5.25
N ILE A 83 2.43 -3.99 4.93
CA ILE A 83 1.15 -4.70 4.90
C ILE A 83 1.05 -5.51 6.20
N ASN A 84 0.29 -4.99 7.16
CA ASN A 84 0.19 -5.54 8.51
C ASN A 84 -1.09 -6.36 8.73
N ASN A 85 -1.82 -6.67 7.66
CA ASN A 85 -3.04 -7.47 7.65
C ASN A 85 -3.11 -8.30 6.39
N ASN A 86 -3.96 -9.34 6.37
CA ASN A 86 -4.28 -10.03 5.13
C ASN A 86 -5.00 -9.08 4.17
N VAL A 87 -4.65 -9.14 2.91
CA VAL A 87 -5.16 -8.24 1.87
C VAL A 87 -5.65 -9.04 0.68
N HIS A 88 -6.86 -8.70 0.21
CA HIS A 88 -7.40 -9.20 -1.05
C HIS A 88 -7.37 -8.08 -2.09
N ILE A 89 -6.84 -8.38 -3.26
CA ILE A 89 -6.79 -7.49 -4.44
C ILE A 89 -7.43 -8.19 -5.64
N ASP A 90 -8.03 -7.41 -6.54
CA ASP A 90 -8.73 -7.96 -7.72
C ASP A 90 -7.79 -8.26 -8.89
N THR A 91 -6.66 -7.58 -8.99
CA THR A 91 -5.71 -7.73 -10.10
C THR A 91 -4.35 -7.07 -9.78
N TYR A 92 -3.72 -6.46 -10.75
CA TYR A 92 -2.32 -6.03 -10.78
C TYR A 92 -1.92 -4.96 -9.77
N LEU A 93 -0.76 -5.13 -9.17
CA LEU A 93 -0.04 -4.06 -8.49
C LEU A 93 0.86 -3.32 -9.49
N ARG A 94 0.94 -2.00 -9.34
CA ARG A 94 1.77 -1.12 -10.19
C ARG A 94 2.70 -0.30 -9.31
N PRO A 95 3.82 -0.86 -8.88
CA PRO A 95 4.79 -0.09 -8.10
C PRO A 95 5.48 0.95 -8.98
N GLY A 96 5.72 2.12 -8.41
CA GLY A 96 6.68 3.06 -8.94
C GLY A 96 8.12 2.63 -8.62
N ASN A 97 9.09 3.46 -8.95
CA ASN A 97 10.49 3.21 -8.64
C ASN A 97 10.74 3.22 -7.12
N ASN A 98 11.82 2.56 -6.70
CA ASN A 98 12.33 2.59 -5.33
C ASN A 98 11.28 2.16 -4.27
N THR A 99 10.47 1.15 -4.60
CA THR A 99 9.39 0.65 -3.75
C THR A 99 9.83 -0.58 -2.97
N THR A 100 9.60 -0.60 -1.66
CA THR A 100 9.72 -1.78 -0.81
C THR A 100 8.33 -2.16 -0.29
N ILE A 101 7.95 -3.41 -0.42
CA ILE A 101 6.73 -3.98 0.14
C ILE A 101 7.13 -4.97 1.24
N ASN A 102 6.75 -4.70 2.47
CA ASN A 102 6.93 -5.59 3.60
C ASN A 102 5.58 -6.22 3.95
N ALA A 103 5.43 -7.50 3.67
CA ALA A 103 4.19 -8.23 3.96
C ALA A 103 4.33 -9.18 5.16
N GLY A 104 5.55 -9.41 5.65
CA GLY A 104 5.80 -10.23 6.83
C GLY A 104 5.16 -11.63 6.71
N LYS A 105 4.25 -11.96 7.62
CA LYS A 105 3.52 -13.23 7.65
C LYS A 105 2.11 -13.15 7.03
N HIS A 106 1.73 -11.98 6.51
CA HIS A 106 0.37 -11.76 6.04
C HIS A 106 0.14 -12.32 4.64
N THR A 107 -1.10 -12.67 4.35
CA THR A 107 -1.51 -13.21 3.04
C THR A 107 -1.99 -12.09 2.13
N ILE A 108 -1.45 -12.07 0.92
CA ILE A 108 -1.93 -11.24 -0.18
C ILE A 108 -2.60 -12.19 -1.19
N THR A 109 -3.93 -12.09 -1.31
CA THR A 109 -4.71 -12.89 -2.25
C THR A 109 -5.09 -12.04 -3.45
N SER A 110 -4.93 -12.57 -4.66
CA SER A 110 -5.33 -11.90 -5.90
C SER A 110 -6.30 -12.76 -6.70
N ASP A 111 -7.30 -12.16 -7.33
CA ASP A 111 -8.27 -12.85 -8.15
C ASP A 111 -7.74 -13.27 -9.53
N LYS A 112 -6.62 -12.70 -9.96
CA LYS A 112 -6.04 -12.96 -11.29
C LYS A 112 -4.55 -13.31 -11.28
N GLY A 113 -4.06 -13.81 -10.15
CA GLY A 113 -2.62 -13.90 -9.89
C GLY A 113 -2.03 -12.56 -9.50
N VAL A 114 -0.95 -12.59 -8.75
CA VAL A 114 -0.23 -11.35 -8.41
C VAL A 114 0.64 -10.96 -9.59
N ILE A 115 0.12 -10.08 -10.42
CA ILE A 115 0.88 -9.53 -11.53
C ILE A 115 1.35 -8.14 -11.12
N ILE A 116 2.63 -7.92 -11.23
CA ILE A 116 3.25 -6.63 -11.00
C ILE A 116 3.62 -6.07 -12.36
N ASN A 117 3.03 -4.92 -12.70
CA ASN A 117 3.15 -4.24 -13.98
C ASN A 117 2.62 -5.09 -15.17
N ASP A 118 1.35 -4.96 -15.46
CA ASP A 118 0.67 -5.68 -16.54
C ASP A 118 1.27 -5.39 -17.91
N PRO A 119 1.85 -6.38 -18.60
CA PRO A 119 2.47 -6.18 -19.92
C PRO A 119 1.45 -5.94 -21.04
N THR A 120 0.17 -6.18 -20.80
CA THR A 120 -0.90 -5.98 -21.80
C THR A 120 -1.52 -4.58 -21.70
N ALA A 121 -1.22 -3.82 -20.65
CA ALA A 121 -1.70 -2.47 -20.53
C ALA A 121 -0.99 -1.53 -21.50
N ALA A 122 -1.75 -0.74 -22.23
CA ALA A 122 -1.21 0.24 -23.21
C ALA A 122 -0.27 1.30 -22.59
N SER A 123 -0.20 1.37 -21.26
CA SER A 123 0.59 2.34 -20.51
C SER A 123 1.49 1.68 -19.46
N TYR A 124 2.14 0.55 -19.78
CA TYR A 124 3.15 0.03 -18.87
C TYR A 124 4.38 0.93 -18.87
N THR A 125 4.94 1.16 -17.71
CA THR A 125 6.19 1.89 -17.55
C THR A 125 7.23 0.95 -16.94
N ASN A 126 8.45 1.02 -17.44
CA ASN A 126 9.57 0.35 -16.79
C ASN A 126 9.75 0.92 -15.39
N PHE A 127 9.90 0.06 -14.41
CA PHE A 127 10.21 0.46 -13.05
C PHE A 127 11.47 -0.27 -12.53
N LYS A 128 12.08 0.26 -11.50
CA LYS A 128 13.33 -0.26 -10.94
C LYS A 128 13.34 -0.20 -9.43
N ASN A 129 14.20 -1.03 -8.83
CA ASN A 129 14.44 -1.08 -7.40
C ASN A 129 13.16 -1.46 -6.62
N LEU A 130 12.54 -2.59 -6.97
CA LEU A 130 11.45 -3.20 -6.21
C LEU A 130 12.04 -4.23 -5.23
N THR A 131 11.67 -4.12 -3.98
CA THR A 131 11.96 -5.15 -2.96
C THR A 131 10.64 -5.64 -2.37
N ILE A 132 10.48 -6.97 -2.30
CA ILE A 132 9.34 -7.62 -1.65
C ILE A 132 9.91 -8.46 -0.51
N ASN A 133 9.48 -8.21 0.71
CA ASN A 133 9.91 -8.92 1.91
C ASN A 133 8.73 -9.63 2.56
N GLY A 134 8.81 -10.95 2.59
CA GLY A 134 7.81 -11.81 3.23
C GLY A 134 6.48 -11.87 2.49
N GLY A 135 5.49 -12.35 3.20
CA GLY A 135 4.13 -12.56 2.72
C GLY A 135 3.87 -13.94 2.14
N ILE A 136 2.62 -14.34 2.23
CA ILE A 136 2.06 -15.51 1.56
C ILE A 136 1.23 -14.98 0.39
N TRP A 137 1.70 -15.23 -0.82
CA TRP A 137 1.10 -14.70 -2.04
C TRP A 137 0.25 -15.77 -2.69
N LYS A 138 -1.06 -15.55 -2.83
CA LYS A 138 -2.01 -16.54 -3.33
C LYS A 138 -2.80 -16.03 -4.52
N ASN A 139 -3.04 -16.92 -5.47
CA ASN A 139 -4.02 -16.73 -6.52
C ASN A 139 -5.33 -17.41 -6.11
N SER A 140 -6.44 -16.66 -6.05
CA SER A 140 -7.76 -17.20 -5.75
C SER A 140 -8.52 -17.64 -7.01
N SER A 141 -8.03 -17.32 -8.21
CA SER A 141 -8.69 -17.68 -9.46
C SER A 141 -8.45 -19.13 -9.83
N SER A 142 -9.51 -19.83 -10.15
CA SER A 142 -9.46 -21.17 -10.76
C SER A 142 -9.36 -21.12 -12.29
N SER A 143 -9.44 -19.93 -12.90
CA SER A 143 -9.46 -19.75 -14.36
C SER A 143 -8.38 -18.79 -14.84
N GLY A 144 -7.86 -19.02 -16.02
CA GLY A 144 -6.92 -18.13 -16.71
C GLY A 144 -5.46 -18.52 -16.48
N LEU A 145 -4.67 -17.66 -15.87
CA LEU A 145 -3.26 -17.92 -15.56
C LEU A 145 -3.10 -18.83 -14.32
N ALA A 146 -3.90 -19.91 -14.28
CA ALA A 146 -3.79 -20.94 -13.27
C ALA A 146 -2.35 -21.44 -13.21
N GLY A 147 -1.67 -21.22 -12.10
CA GLY A 147 -0.26 -21.57 -11.91
C GLY A 147 0.71 -20.38 -11.91
N THR A 148 0.30 -19.19 -12.33
CA THR A 148 1.15 -18.01 -12.16
C THR A 148 0.84 -17.35 -10.83
N MET A 149 1.69 -17.57 -9.85
CA MET A 149 1.53 -17.00 -8.51
C MET A 149 1.97 -15.53 -8.48
N MET A 150 3.11 -15.24 -9.08
CA MET A 150 3.64 -13.89 -9.22
C MET A 150 4.32 -13.72 -10.57
N ARG A 151 3.95 -12.68 -11.31
CA ARG A 151 4.60 -12.27 -12.54
C ARG A 151 5.05 -10.83 -12.42
N ILE A 152 6.34 -10.59 -12.62
CA ILE A 152 6.92 -9.24 -12.62
C ILE A 152 7.40 -8.96 -14.05
N SER A 153 6.92 -7.87 -14.65
CA SER A 153 7.23 -7.51 -16.03
C SER A 153 7.79 -6.09 -16.10
N TYR A 154 8.70 -5.84 -17.04
CA TYR A 154 9.29 -4.52 -17.31
C TYR A 154 9.92 -3.88 -16.07
N ALA A 155 10.73 -4.67 -15.38
CA ALA A 155 11.35 -4.29 -14.12
C ALA A 155 12.86 -4.59 -14.13
N SER A 156 13.61 -3.82 -13.38
CA SER A 156 15.03 -4.06 -13.12
C SER A 156 15.33 -3.88 -11.64
N ASN A 157 16.41 -4.52 -11.16
CA ASN A 157 16.78 -4.49 -9.74
C ASN A 157 15.66 -4.99 -8.82
N ILE A 158 15.25 -6.25 -8.99
CA ILE A 158 14.19 -6.86 -8.22
C ILE A 158 14.78 -7.77 -7.15
N SER A 159 14.33 -7.61 -5.91
CA SER A 159 14.66 -8.47 -4.79
C SER A 159 13.39 -9.04 -4.17
N ILE A 160 13.32 -10.35 -4.01
CA ILE A 160 12.19 -11.05 -3.38
C ILE A 160 12.77 -11.92 -2.26
N ASN A 161 12.41 -11.62 -1.04
CA ASN A 161 12.99 -12.22 0.15
C ASN A 161 11.93 -12.85 1.04
N ASN A 162 12.14 -14.09 1.47
CA ASN A 162 11.29 -14.78 2.47
C ASN A 162 9.79 -14.79 2.12
N THR A 163 9.47 -14.92 0.84
CA THR A 163 8.08 -15.02 0.36
C THR A 163 7.67 -16.48 0.21
N THR A 164 6.37 -16.75 0.42
CA THR A 164 5.73 -18.06 0.17
C THR A 164 4.69 -17.90 -0.93
N TYR A 165 4.59 -18.90 -1.80
CA TYR A 165 3.65 -18.94 -2.93
C TYR A 165 2.71 -20.14 -2.82
#